data_e3510a6adc2f45aace3d0d531ff98b1c
#
_entry.id   e3510a6adc2f45aace3d0d531ff98b1c
#
_cell.length_a   1.000
_cell.length_b   1.000
_cell.length_c   1.000
_cell.angle_alpha   90.00
_cell.angle_beta   90.00
_cell.angle_gamma   90.00
#
_symmetry.space_group_name_H-M   'P 1'
#
loop_
_entity.id
_entity.type
_entity.pdbx_description
1 polymer ?
#
loop_
_entity_poly.entity_id
_entity_poly.type
_entity_poly.pdbx_seq_one_letter_code
_entity_poly.pdbx_strand_id
1 'polypeptide(L)'
;MEKAKVYYTDFRTVAFGDGLPTKLKKLIKKAGIGQMDMDGKFVAIKMHFGELGNISFLRPNYARAVVDVVKELGGKPFLTDCNTMYPGSRKNALEHLYCAWENGFTPLTVGCPVIIGDGLKGTDDIGVPVAGGEYVKEARIGRAIMDADVFISLTHFKGHETVGFGGTIKNIGMGCGSRAGKTEQHSNGKTSID
;
A
#
# COMPACT_ATOMS: atom_id res chain seq x y z
N MET A 1 -24.46 2.14 16.58
CA MET A 1 -23.51 2.24 15.47
C MET A 1 -23.94 1.28 14.36
N GLU A 2 -24.07 1.77 13.14
CA GLU A 2 -24.33 0.90 11.98
C GLU A 2 -23.10 0.03 11.74
N LYS A 3 -23.32 -1.28 11.45
CA LYS A 3 -22.22 -2.21 11.20
C LYS A 3 -21.60 -1.92 9.83
N ALA A 4 -20.28 -1.95 9.74
CA ALA A 4 -19.57 -1.78 8.47
C ALA A 4 -19.96 -2.89 7.48
N LYS A 5 -20.20 -2.51 6.23
CA LYS A 5 -20.48 -3.46 5.15
C LYS A 5 -19.16 -4.03 4.63
N VAL A 6 -19.09 -5.35 4.54
CA VAL A 6 -17.96 -6.07 3.96
C VAL A 6 -18.41 -6.72 2.65
N TYR A 7 -17.65 -6.51 1.59
CA TYR A 7 -17.89 -7.12 0.29
C TYR A 7 -16.87 -8.24 0.07
N TYR A 8 -17.37 -9.40 -0.31
CA TYR A 8 -16.58 -10.62 -0.45
C TYR A 8 -16.80 -11.28 -1.80
N THR A 9 -15.74 -11.86 -2.35
CA THR A 9 -15.81 -12.82 -3.46
C THR A 9 -14.81 -13.94 -3.20
N ASP A 10 -15.14 -15.15 -3.64
CA ASP A 10 -14.24 -16.30 -3.52
C ASP A 10 -13.19 -16.34 -4.66
N PHE A 11 -12.23 -17.25 -4.56
CA PHE A 11 -11.17 -17.47 -5.56
C PHE A 11 -11.56 -18.51 -6.63
N ARG A 12 -12.77 -19.04 -6.62
CA ARG A 12 -13.22 -20.00 -7.63
C ARG A 12 -13.36 -19.32 -8.99
N THR A 13 -12.81 -19.94 -10.01
CA THR A 13 -12.97 -19.56 -11.41
C THR A 13 -13.49 -20.76 -12.18
N VAL A 14 -14.36 -20.53 -13.16
CA VAL A 14 -14.91 -21.58 -14.03
C VAL A 14 -14.52 -21.26 -15.48
N ALA A 15 -14.46 -22.29 -16.30
CA ALA A 15 -14.27 -22.11 -17.74
C ALA A 15 -15.37 -21.17 -18.28
N PHE A 16 -14.98 -20.19 -19.08
CA PHE A 16 -15.86 -19.16 -19.65
C PHE A 16 -16.46 -18.17 -18.63
N GLY A 17 -16.05 -18.22 -17.36
CA GLY A 17 -16.44 -17.28 -16.33
C GLY A 17 -15.44 -16.13 -16.10
N ASP A 18 -15.73 -15.29 -15.12
CA ASP A 18 -14.83 -14.19 -14.73
C ASP A 18 -13.54 -14.73 -14.11
N GLY A 19 -12.39 -14.28 -14.60
CA GLY A 19 -11.11 -14.45 -13.93
C GLY A 19 -11.00 -13.58 -12.68
N LEU A 20 -10.03 -13.89 -11.80
CA LEU A 20 -9.86 -13.20 -10.51
C LEU A 20 -9.69 -11.67 -10.64
N PRO A 21 -8.93 -11.11 -11.60
CA PRO A 21 -8.87 -9.66 -11.78
C PRO A 21 -10.23 -9.04 -12.12
N THR A 22 -11.04 -9.71 -12.97
CA THR A 22 -12.39 -9.25 -13.32
C THR A 22 -13.32 -9.31 -12.12
N LYS A 23 -13.26 -10.37 -11.32
CA LYS A 23 -14.02 -10.49 -10.06
C LYS A 23 -13.65 -9.36 -9.10
N LEU A 24 -12.37 -9.01 -8.97
CA LEU A 24 -11.91 -7.89 -8.14
C LEU A 24 -12.50 -6.56 -8.65
N LYS A 25 -12.42 -6.26 -9.96
CA LYS A 25 -13.03 -5.05 -10.54
C LYS A 25 -14.52 -4.95 -10.23
N LYS A 26 -15.26 -6.04 -10.40
CA LYS A 26 -16.69 -6.08 -10.06
C LYS A 26 -16.94 -5.86 -8.58
N LEU A 27 -16.13 -6.46 -7.71
CA LEU A 27 -16.24 -6.35 -6.26
C LEU A 27 -16.04 -4.91 -5.78
N ILE A 28 -14.96 -4.24 -6.20
CA ILE A 28 -14.67 -2.86 -5.78
C ILE A 28 -15.70 -1.86 -6.35
N LYS A 29 -16.21 -2.08 -7.54
CA LYS A 29 -17.32 -1.29 -8.09
C LYS A 29 -18.58 -1.47 -7.27
N LYS A 30 -18.93 -2.71 -6.89
CA LYS A 30 -20.07 -3.00 -6.01
C LYS A 30 -19.88 -2.42 -4.60
N ALA A 31 -18.65 -2.34 -4.12
CA ALA A 31 -18.31 -1.73 -2.83
C ALA A 31 -18.43 -0.20 -2.83
N GLY A 32 -18.61 0.42 -3.99
CA GLY A 32 -18.93 1.84 -4.09
C GLY A 32 -17.74 2.72 -4.48
N ILE A 33 -16.64 2.18 -5.01
CA ILE A 33 -15.48 2.98 -5.45
C ILE A 33 -15.88 4.06 -6.49
N GLY A 34 -16.90 3.79 -7.31
CA GLY A 34 -17.43 4.76 -8.28
C GLY A 34 -18.15 5.97 -7.68
N GLN A 35 -18.40 5.99 -6.36
CA GLN A 35 -18.95 7.13 -5.65
C GLN A 35 -17.87 8.10 -5.15
N MET A 36 -16.60 7.71 -5.25
CA MET A 36 -15.46 8.54 -4.88
C MET A 36 -15.13 9.48 -6.05
N ASP A 37 -15.03 10.77 -5.75
CA ASP A 37 -14.57 11.76 -6.72
C ASP A 37 -13.07 11.59 -6.95
N MET A 38 -12.71 11.00 -8.09
CA MET A 38 -11.32 10.72 -8.49
C MET A 38 -10.86 11.50 -9.71
N ASP A 39 -11.77 12.21 -10.39
CA ASP A 39 -11.46 12.88 -11.65
C ASP A 39 -10.33 13.91 -11.49
N GLY A 40 -9.28 13.76 -12.28
CA GLY A 40 -8.08 14.59 -12.23
C GLY A 40 -7.17 14.41 -11.00
N LYS A 41 -7.57 13.62 -9.98
CA LYS A 41 -6.92 13.50 -8.68
C LYS A 41 -5.78 12.48 -8.66
N PHE A 42 -4.76 12.74 -7.84
CA PHE A 42 -3.71 11.77 -7.53
C PHE A 42 -4.23 10.69 -6.58
N VAL A 43 -4.11 9.43 -7.00
CA VAL A 43 -4.60 8.27 -6.24
C VAL A 43 -3.44 7.37 -5.83
N ALA A 44 -3.09 7.39 -4.55
CA ALA A 44 -2.08 6.50 -3.99
C ALA A 44 -2.68 5.11 -3.73
N ILE A 45 -2.17 4.10 -4.44
CA ILE A 45 -2.49 2.69 -4.17
C ILE A 45 -1.35 2.10 -3.36
N LYS A 46 -1.53 2.03 -2.05
CA LYS A 46 -0.54 1.51 -1.11
C LYS A 46 -0.58 0.00 -1.06
N MET A 47 0.53 -0.61 -1.34
CA MET A 47 0.70 -2.05 -1.20
C MET A 47 2.15 -2.41 -0.83
N HIS A 48 2.37 -3.67 -0.50
CA HIS A 48 3.68 -4.24 -0.28
C HIS A 48 4.13 -4.94 -1.57
N PHE A 49 5.29 -4.59 -2.10
CA PHE A 49 5.79 -5.11 -3.39
C PHE A 49 6.46 -6.49 -3.28
N GLY A 50 6.45 -7.13 -2.10
CA GLY A 50 7.15 -8.39 -1.86
C GLY A 50 8.59 -8.17 -1.39
N GLU A 51 9.32 -9.26 -1.28
CA GLU A 51 10.75 -9.33 -0.99
C GLU A 51 11.43 -10.17 -2.08
N LEU A 52 12.71 -9.93 -2.36
CA LEU A 52 13.48 -10.76 -3.29
C LEU A 52 13.50 -12.21 -2.80
N GLY A 53 13.20 -13.14 -3.72
CA GLY A 53 13.16 -14.56 -3.43
C GLY A 53 11.88 -15.07 -2.74
N ASN A 54 10.97 -14.20 -2.33
CA ASN A 54 9.67 -14.59 -1.77
C ASN A 54 8.57 -14.34 -2.80
N ILE A 55 7.76 -15.36 -3.09
CA ILE A 55 6.66 -15.29 -4.06
C ILE A 55 5.28 -15.18 -3.40
N SER A 56 5.21 -15.13 -2.07
CA SER A 56 3.96 -15.00 -1.30
C SER A 56 3.58 -13.53 -1.09
N PHE A 57 3.21 -12.85 -2.17
CA PHE A 57 2.71 -11.47 -2.17
C PHE A 57 1.54 -11.32 -3.14
N LEU A 58 0.78 -10.23 -3.05
CA LEU A 58 -0.27 -9.91 -4.02
C LEU A 58 0.33 -9.74 -5.41
N ARG A 59 -0.21 -10.46 -6.38
CA ARG A 59 0.29 -10.43 -7.76
C ARG A 59 0.04 -9.08 -8.43
N PRO A 60 0.93 -8.63 -9.33
CA PRO A 60 0.77 -7.38 -10.09
C PRO A 60 -0.57 -7.27 -10.84
N ASN A 61 -1.15 -8.41 -11.25
CA ASN A 61 -2.46 -8.48 -11.90
C ASN A 61 -3.59 -7.88 -11.06
N TYR A 62 -3.55 -8.03 -9.74
CA TYR A 62 -4.55 -7.41 -8.84
C TYR A 62 -4.33 -5.89 -8.75
N ALA A 63 -3.07 -5.44 -8.67
CA ALA A 63 -2.75 -4.03 -8.72
C ALA A 63 -3.23 -3.40 -10.04
N ARG A 64 -2.97 -4.06 -11.17
CA ARG A 64 -3.45 -3.63 -12.49
C ARG A 64 -4.98 -3.50 -12.52
N ALA A 65 -5.72 -4.45 -11.96
CA ALA A 65 -7.17 -4.39 -11.92
C ALA A 65 -7.68 -3.16 -11.15
N VAL A 66 -7.05 -2.80 -10.04
CA VAL A 66 -7.40 -1.59 -9.27
C VAL A 66 -7.01 -0.33 -10.05
N VAL A 67 -5.81 -0.28 -10.62
CA VAL A 67 -5.32 0.83 -11.47
C VAL A 67 -6.27 1.12 -12.63
N ASP A 68 -6.72 0.08 -13.32
CA ASP A 68 -7.66 0.23 -14.44
C ASP A 68 -8.97 0.89 -13.98
N VAL A 69 -9.54 0.47 -12.83
CA VAL A 69 -10.77 1.06 -12.30
C VAL A 69 -10.55 2.51 -11.89
N VAL A 70 -9.42 2.86 -11.27
CA VAL A 70 -9.10 4.25 -10.93
C VAL A 70 -9.00 5.11 -12.19
N LYS A 71 -8.36 4.62 -13.25
CA LYS A 71 -8.28 5.32 -14.54
C LYS A 71 -9.64 5.47 -15.22
N GLU A 72 -10.49 4.44 -15.16
CA GLU A 72 -11.88 4.52 -15.66
C GLU A 72 -12.68 5.64 -14.97
N LEU A 73 -12.33 5.97 -13.71
CA LEU A 73 -12.92 7.06 -12.91
C LEU A 73 -12.20 8.42 -13.07
N GLY A 74 -11.28 8.55 -14.04
CA GLY A 74 -10.54 9.79 -14.30
C GLY A 74 -9.36 10.05 -13.37
N GLY A 75 -9.06 9.16 -12.42
CA GLY A 75 -7.97 9.31 -11.47
C GLY A 75 -6.59 9.10 -12.07
N LYS A 76 -5.57 9.68 -11.42
CA LYS A 76 -4.14 9.55 -11.73
C LYS A 76 -3.47 8.60 -10.74
N PRO A 77 -3.54 7.26 -10.93
CA PRO A 77 -3.03 6.30 -9.97
C PRO A 77 -1.51 6.20 -10.01
N PHE A 78 -0.94 5.91 -8.85
CA PHE A 78 0.41 5.39 -8.69
C PHE A 78 0.44 4.33 -7.58
N LEU A 79 1.31 3.32 -7.74
CA LEU A 79 1.58 2.36 -6.67
C LEU A 79 2.64 2.93 -5.75
N THR A 80 2.51 2.69 -4.44
CA THR A 80 3.46 3.19 -3.46
C THR A 80 3.66 2.25 -2.29
N ASP A 81 4.86 2.31 -1.71
CA ASP A 81 5.26 1.80 -0.39
C ASP A 81 6.34 2.74 0.15
N CYS A 82 6.66 2.66 1.44
CA CYS A 82 7.78 3.37 2.04
C CYS A 82 8.93 2.41 2.37
N ASN A 83 10.16 2.96 2.38
CA ASN A 83 11.37 2.19 2.67
C ASN A 83 11.31 1.50 4.03
N THR A 84 12.02 0.37 4.15
CA THR A 84 12.10 -0.35 5.41
C THR A 84 13.19 0.19 6.32
N MET A 85 13.05 -0.05 7.62
CA MET A 85 14.10 0.20 8.61
C MET A 85 15.16 -0.91 8.66
N TYR A 86 14.79 -2.11 8.22
CA TYR A 86 15.65 -3.30 8.26
C TYR A 86 16.65 -3.32 7.10
N PRO A 87 17.83 -3.96 7.27
CA PRO A 87 18.69 -4.29 6.14
C PRO A 87 17.95 -5.21 5.16
N GLY A 88 18.20 -5.03 3.88
CA GLY A 88 17.53 -5.79 2.81
C GLY A 88 17.30 -4.94 1.56
N SER A 89 16.55 -5.49 0.63
CA SER A 89 16.34 -4.94 -0.71
C SER A 89 15.36 -3.76 -0.80
N ARG A 90 14.87 -3.25 0.32
CA ARG A 90 13.88 -2.15 0.36
C ARG A 90 14.28 -1.01 1.30
N LYS A 91 15.58 -0.85 1.60
CA LYS A 91 16.06 0.16 2.56
C LYS A 91 16.26 1.56 1.96
N ASN A 92 16.28 1.68 0.65
CA ASN A 92 16.32 2.95 -0.09
C ASN A 92 15.52 2.83 -1.39
N ALA A 93 15.14 3.96 -2.00
CA ALA A 93 14.22 3.93 -3.14
C ALA A 93 14.76 3.18 -4.36
N LEU A 94 16.05 3.18 -4.64
CA LEU A 94 16.62 2.49 -5.80
C LEU A 94 16.51 0.98 -5.64
N GLU A 95 16.96 0.47 -4.50
CA GLU A 95 16.87 -0.96 -4.18
C GLU A 95 15.41 -1.41 -4.06
N HIS A 96 14.56 -0.55 -3.48
CA HIS A 96 13.13 -0.84 -3.31
C HIS A 96 12.39 -0.90 -4.65
N LEU A 97 12.67 0.01 -5.58
CA LEU A 97 12.14 -0.04 -6.93
C LEU A 97 12.65 -1.27 -7.69
N TYR A 98 13.94 -1.59 -7.54
CA TYR A 98 14.49 -2.80 -8.14
C TYR A 98 13.80 -4.06 -7.62
N CYS A 99 13.60 -4.17 -6.31
CA CYS A 99 12.83 -5.26 -5.69
C CYS A 99 11.38 -5.33 -6.23
N ALA A 100 10.72 -4.18 -6.39
CA ALA A 100 9.39 -4.12 -6.97
C ALA A 100 9.38 -4.64 -8.43
N TRP A 101 10.37 -4.25 -9.23
CA TRP A 101 10.49 -4.68 -10.63
C TRP A 101 10.75 -6.18 -10.77
N GLU A 102 11.66 -6.73 -9.98
CA GLU A 102 11.93 -8.18 -9.94
C GLU A 102 10.68 -8.97 -9.54
N ASN A 103 9.81 -8.40 -8.71
CA ASN A 103 8.53 -8.98 -8.34
C ASN A 103 7.39 -8.67 -9.34
N GLY A 104 7.71 -8.03 -10.47
CA GLY A 104 6.81 -7.79 -11.58
C GLY A 104 5.97 -6.49 -11.47
N PHE A 105 6.25 -5.61 -10.52
CA PHE A 105 5.58 -4.30 -10.38
C PHE A 105 6.30 -3.24 -11.19
N THR A 106 6.18 -3.29 -12.52
CA THR A 106 6.70 -2.27 -13.42
C THR A 106 5.56 -1.39 -13.97
N PRO A 107 5.83 -0.17 -14.43
CA PRO A 107 4.79 0.66 -15.08
C PRO A 107 4.09 -0.04 -16.25
N LEU A 108 4.77 -0.94 -16.96
CA LEU A 108 4.19 -1.70 -18.07
C LEU A 108 3.21 -2.77 -17.57
N THR A 109 3.54 -3.48 -16.51
CA THR A 109 2.71 -4.56 -15.97
C THR A 109 1.51 -4.04 -15.19
N VAL A 110 1.73 -3.05 -14.31
CA VAL A 110 0.67 -2.51 -13.45
C VAL A 110 -0.09 -1.34 -14.06
N GLY A 111 0.43 -0.75 -15.14
CA GLY A 111 -0.25 0.31 -15.89
C GLY A 111 -0.19 1.70 -15.25
N CYS A 112 0.64 1.94 -14.24
CA CYS A 112 0.87 3.25 -13.63
C CYS A 112 2.30 3.37 -13.08
N PRO A 113 2.79 4.59 -12.75
CA PRO A 113 4.05 4.77 -12.06
C PRO A 113 4.11 4.01 -10.72
N VAL A 114 5.34 3.63 -10.32
CA VAL A 114 5.66 3.13 -8.98
C VAL A 114 6.54 4.16 -8.30
N ILE A 115 6.12 4.68 -7.16
CA ILE A 115 6.78 5.76 -6.44
C ILE A 115 7.04 5.31 -5.00
N ILE A 116 8.28 5.43 -4.53
CA ILE A 116 8.61 5.18 -3.13
C ILE A 116 8.26 6.41 -2.31
N GLY A 117 7.31 6.23 -1.38
CA GLY A 117 6.56 7.32 -0.77
C GLY A 117 7.36 8.24 0.15
N ASP A 118 8.48 7.76 0.71
CA ASP A 118 9.34 8.49 1.65
C ASP A 118 10.71 8.88 1.05
N GLY A 119 10.77 8.97 -0.29
CA GLY A 119 11.93 9.47 -1.04
C GLY A 119 13.12 8.53 -1.05
N LEU A 120 14.27 9.06 -1.56
CA LEU A 120 15.46 8.26 -1.86
C LEU A 120 16.01 7.52 -0.63
N LYS A 121 16.06 8.18 0.51
CA LYS A 121 16.68 7.65 1.75
C LYS A 121 15.66 7.29 2.84
N GLY A 122 14.36 7.40 2.58
CA GLY A 122 13.33 7.19 3.58
C GLY A 122 13.16 8.34 4.57
N THR A 123 13.51 9.56 4.16
CA THR A 123 13.54 10.77 4.99
C THR A 123 12.60 11.87 4.50
N ASP A 124 11.88 11.64 3.40
CA ASP A 124 10.90 12.61 2.88
C ASP A 124 9.52 12.28 3.46
N ASP A 125 9.17 12.96 4.55
CA ASP A 125 7.95 12.70 5.30
C ASP A 125 7.24 13.97 5.77
N ILE A 126 6.00 13.79 6.21
CA ILE A 126 5.18 14.79 6.89
C ILE A 126 4.79 14.23 8.25
N GLY A 127 4.98 15.04 9.29
CA GLY A 127 4.49 14.75 10.63
C GLY A 127 2.99 15.01 10.76
N VAL A 128 2.25 14.00 11.20
CA VAL A 128 0.81 14.09 11.46
C VAL A 128 0.55 13.84 12.95
N PRO A 129 -0.07 14.79 13.68
CA PRO A 129 -0.35 14.61 15.11
C PRO A 129 -1.24 13.39 15.36
N VAL A 130 -0.89 12.58 16.37
CA VAL A 130 -1.66 11.41 16.80
C VAL A 130 -2.39 11.72 18.10
N ALA A 131 -3.68 12.03 18.00
CA ALA A 131 -4.52 12.28 19.16
C ALA A 131 -4.62 11.04 20.06
N GLY A 132 -4.29 11.20 21.33
CA GLY A 132 -4.33 10.10 22.31
C GLY A 132 -3.20 9.08 22.19
N GLY A 133 -2.22 9.30 21.32
CA GLY A 133 -1.04 8.44 21.22
C GLY A 133 -0.26 8.40 22.54
N GLU A 134 0.03 7.21 23.07
CA GLU A 134 0.80 7.06 24.30
C GLU A 134 2.29 7.24 24.03
N TYR A 135 2.86 6.49 23.09
CA TYR A 135 4.29 6.48 22.77
C TYR A 135 4.63 7.36 21.57
N VAL A 136 3.80 7.31 20.52
CA VAL A 136 3.99 8.08 19.29
C VAL A 136 3.03 9.26 19.30
N LYS A 137 3.56 10.47 19.36
CA LYS A 137 2.77 11.72 19.38
C LYS A 137 2.56 12.31 17.98
N GLU A 138 3.45 11.96 17.04
CA GLU A 138 3.43 12.39 15.65
C GLU A 138 3.75 11.21 14.74
N ALA A 139 2.85 10.89 13.82
CA ALA A 139 3.10 9.87 12.80
C ALA A 139 3.85 10.49 11.61
N ARG A 140 5.05 10.02 11.31
CA ARG A 140 5.84 10.45 10.15
C ARG A 140 5.46 9.64 8.91
N ILE A 141 4.65 10.22 8.05
CA ILE A 141 4.09 9.57 6.86
C ILE A 141 4.85 10.01 5.62
N GLY A 142 5.17 9.08 4.72
CA GLY A 142 5.86 9.37 3.46
C GLY A 142 5.16 10.45 2.64
N ARG A 143 5.94 11.42 2.15
CA ARG A 143 5.47 12.63 1.46
C ARG A 143 4.52 12.31 0.31
N ALA A 144 4.89 11.41 -0.61
CA ALA A 144 4.07 11.12 -1.77
C ALA A 144 2.69 10.52 -1.41
N ILE A 145 2.56 9.89 -0.24
CA ILE A 145 1.28 9.38 0.27
C ILE A 145 0.42 10.55 0.76
N MET A 146 1.03 11.52 1.45
CA MET A 146 0.33 12.69 1.98
C MET A 146 -0.06 13.69 0.89
N ASP A 147 0.67 13.73 -0.23
CA ASP A 147 0.36 14.59 -1.38
C ASP A 147 -0.75 14.01 -2.28
N ALA A 148 -1.18 12.77 -2.03
CA ALA A 148 -2.27 12.15 -2.78
C ALA A 148 -3.64 12.65 -2.28
N ASP A 149 -4.57 12.88 -3.22
CA ASP A 149 -5.95 13.29 -2.92
C ASP A 149 -6.81 12.12 -2.44
N VAL A 150 -6.50 10.91 -2.93
CA VAL A 150 -7.23 9.68 -2.61
C VAL A 150 -6.24 8.58 -2.25
N PHE A 151 -6.58 7.83 -1.22
CA PHE A 151 -5.77 6.71 -0.73
C PHE A 151 -6.52 5.38 -0.81
N ILE A 152 -5.90 4.37 -1.43
CA ILE A 152 -6.42 2.99 -1.50
C ILE A 152 -5.38 2.04 -0.90
N SER A 153 -5.77 1.27 0.10
CA SER A 153 -4.93 0.19 0.64
C SER A 153 -5.25 -1.13 -0.06
N LEU A 154 -4.30 -1.61 -0.86
CA LEU A 154 -4.36 -2.93 -1.49
C LEU A 154 -3.46 -3.89 -0.71
N THR A 155 -4.07 -4.77 0.09
CA THR A 155 -3.38 -5.48 1.16
C THR A 155 -3.40 -6.99 1.00
N HIS A 156 -2.25 -7.62 1.18
CA HIS A 156 -2.12 -9.05 1.39
C HIS A 156 -2.39 -9.37 2.87
N PHE A 157 -3.47 -10.10 3.14
CA PHE A 157 -3.74 -10.62 4.49
C PHE A 157 -2.93 -11.89 4.72
N LYS A 158 -2.11 -11.90 5.76
CA LYS A 158 -1.17 -13.00 6.04
C LYS A 158 -0.84 -13.11 7.52
N GLY A 159 -0.27 -14.24 7.93
CA GLY A 159 0.32 -14.40 9.25
C GLY A 159 1.49 -13.44 9.48
N HIS A 160 1.76 -13.13 10.75
CA HIS A 160 2.89 -12.31 11.18
C HIS A 160 3.44 -12.82 12.51
N GLU A 161 4.76 -13.02 12.58
CA GLU A 161 5.46 -13.62 13.70
C GLU A 161 5.29 -12.88 15.03
N THR A 162 5.27 -11.54 15.00
CA THR A 162 5.22 -10.72 16.22
C THR A 162 3.78 -10.35 16.62
N VAL A 163 2.91 -10.02 15.65
CA VAL A 163 1.58 -9.46 15.91
C VAL A 163 0.44 -10.39 15.51
N GLY A 164 0.73 -11.67 15.26
CA GLY A 164 -0.21 -12.70 14.88
C GLY A 164 -0.62 -12.66 13.41
N PHE A 165 -1.08 -11.52 12.90
CA PHE A 165 -1.38 -11.34 11.48
C PHE A 165 -1.07 -9.93 10.98
N GLY A 166 -0.85 -9.80 9.68
CA GLY A 166 -0.70 -8.53 8.96
C GLY A 166 -1.83 -8.34 7.96
N GLY A 167 -2.54 -7.23 8.06
CA GLY A 167 -3.63 -6.83 7.18
C GLY A 167 -3.58 -5.34 6.90
N THR A 168 -4.73 -4.74 6.58
CA THR A 168 -4.83 -3.34 6.17
C THR A 168 -4.32 -2.36 7.23
N ILE A 169 -4.65 -2.57 8.51
CA ILE A 169 -4.17 -1.70 9.60
C ILE A 169 -2.64 -1.65 9.63
N LYS A 170 -1.97 -2.81 9.51
CA LYS A 170 -0.50 -2.86 9.46
C LYS A 170 0.06 -2.29 8.15
N ASN A 171 -0.59 -2.55 7.01
CA ASN A 171 -0.18 -2.00 5.73
C ASN A 171 -0.24 -0.47 5.71
N ILE A 172 -1.18 0.12 6.42
CA ILE A 172 -1.31 1.58 6.60
C ILE A 172 -0.38 2.06 7.72
N GLY A 173 -0.60 1.62 8.95
CA GLY A 173 0.05 2.17 10.14
C GLY A 173 1.58 2.06 10.11
N MET A 174 2.10 0.89 9.73
CA MET A 174 3.53 0.67 9.58
C MET A 174 4.00 0.98 8.15
N GLY A 175 3.21 0.57 7.14
CA GLY A 175 3.63 0.64 5.74
C GLY A 175 3.72 2.06 5.18
N CYS A 176 2.88 2.99 5.60
CA CYS A 176 2.92 4.39 5.17
C CYS A 176 3.93 5.24 5.94
N GLY A 177 4.42 4.77 7.08
CA GLY A 177 5.46 5.45 7.84
C GLY A 177 6.74 5.58 7.04
N SER A 178 7.41 6.74 7.16
CA SER A 178 8.79 6.90 6.68
C SER A 178 9.72 5.97 7.45
N ARG A 179 10.96 5.88 7.03
CA ARG A 179 11.97 5.09 7.76
C ARG A 179 12.13 5.56 9.21
N ALA A 180 12.16 6.90 9.42
CA ALA A 180 12.19 7.48 10.76
C ALA A 180 10.93 7.14 11.56
N GLY A 181 9.75 7.28 10.95
CA GLY A 181 8.48 6.94 11.59
C GLY A 181 8.37 5.46 11.96
N LYS A 182 8.87 4.56 11.11
CA LYS A 182 8.95 3.13 11.45
C LYS A 182 9.87 2.87 12.64
N THR A 183 11.02 3.53 12.70
CA THR A 183 11.96 3.42 13.82
C THR A 183 11.30 3.88 15.12
N GLU A 184 10.66 5.04 15.10
CA GLU A 184 9.96 5.59 16.26
C GLU A 184 8.86 4.65 16.78
N GLN A 185 8.05 4.07 15.87
CA GLN A 185 7.01 3.10 16.24
C GLN A 185 7.58 1.81 16.85
N HIS A 186 8.78 1.37 16.46
CA HIS A 186 9.42 0.16 17.00
C HIS A 186 10.20 0.42 18.29
N SER A 187 10.50 1.67 18.60
CA SER A 187 11.28 2.07 19.79
C SER A 187 10.42 2.75 20.86
N ASN A 188 9.11 2.53 20.87
CA ASN A 188 8.18 3.14 21.81
C ASN A 188 8.28 4.69 21.84
N GLY A 189 8.41 5.30 20.67
CA GLY A 189 8.51 6.75 20.51
C GLY A 189 9.92 7.33 20.72
N LYS A 190 10.93 6.51 20.95
CA LYS A 190 12.34 6.96 21.01
C LYS A 190 12.88 7.14 19.59
N THR A 191 13.73 8.14 19.39
CA THR A 191 14.37 8.42 18.10
C THR A 191 15.69 7.67 17.88
N SER A 192 16.20 7.00 18.92
CA SER A 192 17.40 6.16 18.88
C SER A 192 17.10 4.76 19.41
N ILE A 193 17.72 3.77 18.83
CA ILE A 193 17.78 2.41 19.36
C ILE A 193 19.04 2.35 20.22
N ASP A 194 18.88 2.13 21.53
CA ASP A 194 19.98 1.89 22.47
C ASP A 194 20.61 0.53 22.20
#